data_a66e947f8a937f790bd1743adf226bc2
#
_entry.id   a66e947f8a937f790bd1743adf226bc2
#
_cell.length_a   1.000
_cell.length_b   1.000
_cell.length_c   1.000
_cell.angle_alpha   90.00
_cell.angle_beta   90.00
_cell.angle_gamma   90.00
#
_symmetry.space_group_name_H-M   'P 1'
#
loop_
_entity.id
_entity.type
_entity.pdbx_description
1 polymer ?
#
loop_
_entity_poly.entity_id
_entity_poly.type
_entity_poly.pdbx_seq_one_letter_code
_entity_poly.pdbx_strand_id
1 'polypeptide(L)'
;WKSLEKYDLASPHQGTLAQIVACPGRDYCGLAKAVSIPIATRVQERFNDMNKLLDIGDLNINISGCENSCAHHHIADIGLLGMQKNGEEYYQITLAGETLYETNIGKKLGPSVSYEAVVDAVENIVNVYVKHRNCEEKFTDVFKRIGIEPFKEKVYG
;
A
#
# COMPACT_ATOMS: atom_id res chain seq x y z
N TRP A 1 1.35 -18.09 -20.93
CA TRP A 1 1.15 -18.48 -19.54
C TRP A 1 1.97 -19.71 -19.18
N LYS A 2 1.70 -20.87 -19.77
CA LYS A 2 2.39 -22.16 -19.47
C LYS A 2 3.93 -22.10 -19.51
N SER A 3 4.50 -21.26 -20.39
CA SER A 3 5.95 -21.08 -20.45
C SER A 3 6.47 -20.25 -19.28
N LEU A 4 5.68 -19.28 -18.80
CA LEU A 4 6.04 -18.43 -17.66
C LEU A 4 5.88 -19.16 -16.32
N GLU A 5 4.91 -20.06 -16.20
CA GLU A 5 4.73 -20.92 -15.00
C GLU A 5 5.99 -21.74 -14.69
N LYS A 6 6.70 -22.23 -15.71
CA LYS A 6 7.93 -23.01 -15.54
C LYS A 6 9.08 -22.23 -14.87
N TYR A 7 9.00 -20.90 -14.88
CA TYR A 7 10.02 -19.99 -14.38
C TYR A 7 9.52 -19.10 -13.24
N ASP A 8 8.38 -19.44 -12.65
CA ASP A 8 7.73 -18.66 -11.58
C ASP A 8 7.42 -17.18 -11.96
N LEU A 9 7.19 -16.93 -13.25
CA LEU A 9 6.91 -15.60 -13.79
C LEU A 9 5.42 -15.40 -14.15
N ALA A 10 4.55 -16.38 -13.84
CA ALA A 10 3.12 -16.35 -14.15
C ALA A 10 2.30 -15.94 -12.91
N SER A 11 2.49 -14.73 -12.43
CA SER A 11 1.71 -14.18 -11.31
C SER A 11 0.43 -13.51 -11.84
N PRO A 12 -0.77 -13.88 -11.36
CA PRO A 12 -2.05 -13.31 -11.81
C PRO A 12 -2.43 -12.03 -11.05
N HIS A 13 -1.49 -11.25 -10.57
CA HIS A 13 -1.73 -10.13 -9.66
C HIS A 13 -2.05 -8.80 -10.37
N GLN A 14 -2.00 -8.74 -11.70
CA GLN A 14 -2.25 -7.50 -12.44
C GLN A 14 -3.68 -6.97 -12.16
N GLY A 15 -3.79 -5.69 -11.84
CA GLY A 15 -5.06 -5.04 -11.50
C GLY A 15 -5.62 -5.45 -10.14
N THR A 16 -4.78 -5.97 -9.25
CA THR A 16 -5.16 -6.30 -7.86
C THR A 16 -4.25 -5.60 -6.86
N LEU A 17 -4.66 -5.57 -5.61
CA LEU A 17 -3.86 -5.03 -4.48
C LEU A 17 -2.45 -5.65 -4.40
N ALA A 18 -2.27 -6.89 -4.84
CA ALA A 18 -0.97 -7.56 -4.83
C ALA A 18 0.00 -7.06 -5.92
N GLN A 19 -0.45 -6.22 -6.86
CA GLN A 19 0.41 -5.50 -7.81
C GLN A 19 1.02 -4.27 -7.13
N ILE A 20 2.01 -4.48 -6.27
CA ILE A 20 2.63 -3.40 -5.49
C ILE A 20 3.79 -2.77 -6.28
N VAL A 21 3.83 -1.44 -6.31
CA VAL A 21 4.98 -0.68 -6.83
C VAL A 21 5.92 -0.35 -5.69
N ALA A 22 7.10 -0.95 -5.67
CA ALA A 22 8.12 -0.70 -4.65
C ALA A 22 9.41 -0.16 -5.28
N CYS A 23 10.02 0.85 -4.68
CA CYS A 23 11.39 1.24 -5.05
C CYS A 23 12.41 0.21 -4.52
N PRO A 24 13.68 0.25 -4.93
CA PRO A 24 14.70 -0.70 -4.45
C PRO A 24 14.86 -0.74 -2.93
N GLY A 25 14.56 0.36 -2.22
CA GLY A 25 14.70 0.42 -0.76
C GLY A 25 16.15 0.34 -0.27
N ARG A 26 16.33 0.26 1.05
CA ARG A 26 17.64 0.26 1.69
C ARG A 26 18.53 -0.92 1.30
N ASP A 27 17.94 -2.03 0.85
CA ASP A 27 18.72 -3.20 0.47
C ASP A 27 19.56 -2.96 -0.79
N TYR A 28 19.12 -2.07 -1.69
CA TYR A 28 19.77 -1.82 -2.99
C TYR A 28 20.01 -0.34 -3.29
N CYS A 29 19.64 0.58 -2.39
CA CYS A 29 19.79 2.03 -2.60
C CYS A 29 20.41 2.70 -1.38
N GLY A 30 21.62 3.26 -1.54
CA GLY A 30 22.34 3.95 -0.47
C GLY A 30 21.67 5.24 0.03
N LEU A 31 20.66 5.77 -0.67
CA LEU A 31 19.89 6.95 -0.24
C LEU A 31 18.66 6.58 0.59
N ALA A 32 18.20 5.33 0.52
CA ALA A 32 16.99 4.92 1.20
C ALA A 32 17.16 4.85 2.73
N LYS A 33 16.09 5.16 3.44
CA LYS A 33 16.00 5.17 4.91
C LYS A 33 15.37 3.90 5.47
N ALA A 34 14.58 3.19 4.63
CA ALA A 34 13.91 1.96 5.00
C ALA A 34 13.85 0.98 3.82
N VAL A 35 13.60 -0.28 4.09
CA VAL A 35 13.40 -1.31 3.06
C VAL A 35 12.03 -1.12 2.40
N SER A 36 11.90 -1.56 1.15
CA SER A 36 10.63 -1.47 0.41
C SER A 36 10.19 -2.83 -0.12
N ILE A 37 11.08 -3.57 -0.74
CA ILE A 37 10.80 -4.90 -1.32
C ILE A 37 10.35 -5.90 -0.25
N PRO A 38 11.00 -6.02 0.92
CA PRO A 38 10.54 -6.92 1.97
C PRO A 38 9.13 -6.59 2.48
N ILE A 39 8.75 -5.30 2.56
CA ILE A 39 7.39 -4.91 2.93
C ILE A 39 6.40 -5.31 1.82
N ALA A 40 6.73 -5.07 0.55
CA ALA A 40 5.89 -5.50 -0.57
C ALA A 40 5.64 -7.00 -0.54
N THR A 41 6.68 -7.81 -0.34
CA THR A 41 6.57 -9.27 -0.23
C THR A 41 5.66 -9.69 0.92
N ARG A 42 5.85 -9.12 2.13
CA ARG A 42 4.99 -9.42 3.29
C ARG A 42 3.53 -9.03 3.07
N VAL A 43 3.26 -7.93 2.37
CA VAL A 43 1.89 -7.55 2.00
C VAL A 43 1.32 -8.53 0.98
N GLN A 44 2.07 -8.92 -0.05
CA GLN A 44 1.63 -9.92 -1.03
C GLN A 44 1.32 -11.27 -0.36
N GLU A 45 2.16 -11.73 0.56
CA GLU A 45 1.93 -12.96 1.34
C GLU A 45 0.65 -12.87 2.19
N ARG A 46 0.37 -11.71 2.80
CA ARG A 46 -0.85 -11.47 3.58
C ARG A 46 -2.11 -11.51 2.72
N PHE A 47 -2.01 -11.06 1.46
CA PHE A 47 -3.11 -11.00 0.50
C PHE A 47 -2.92 -12.00 -0.65
N ASN A 48 -2.50 -13.24 -0.37
CA ASN A 48 -2.26 -14.27 -1.39
C ASN A 48 -3.52 -15.05 -1.82
N ASP A 49 -4.67 -14.80 -1.21
CA ASP A 49 -5.94 -15.42 -1.59
C ASP A 49 -6.57 -14.68 -2.78
N MET A 50 -6.60 -15.34 -3.94
CA MET A 50 -7.15 -14.77 -5.17
C MET A 50 -8.62 -14.35 -5.06
N ASN A 51 -9.45 -15.07 -4.28
CA ASN A 51 -10.85 -14.68 -4.09
C ASN A 51 -10.96 -13.38 -3.32
N LYS A 52 -10.13 -13.19 -2.29
CA LYS A 52 -10.04 -11.92 -1.55
C LYS A 52 -9.52 -10.79 -2.44
N LEU A 53 -8.48 -11.04 -3.24
CA LEU A 53 -7.94 -10.04 -4.17
C LEU A 53 -8.97 -9.58 -5.19
N LEU A 54 -9.73 -10.51 -5.77
CA LEU A 54 -10.80 -10.19 -6.72
C LEU A 54 -11.96 -9.47 -6.05
N ASP A 55 -12.27 -9.84 -4.81
CA ASP A 55 -13.29 -9.13 -4.03
C ASP A 55 -12.84 -7.70 -3.68
N ILE A 56 -11.60 -7.47 -3.25
CA ILE A 56 -11.05 -6.14 -2.98
C ILE A 56 -11.09 -5.26 -4.24
N GLY A 57 -10.78 -5.85 -5.41
CA GLY A 57 -10.75 -5.15 -6.69
C GLY A 57 -9.48 -4.32 -6.91
N ASP A 58 -9.62 -3.29 -7.76
CA ASP A 58 -8.50 -2.40 -8.13
C ASP A 58 -8.17 -1.45 -6.99
N LEU A 59 -7.12 -1.77 -6.25
CA LEU A 59 -6.54 -0.95 -5.18
C LEU A 59 -5.03 -1.00 -5.30
N ASN A 60 -4.37 0.14 -5.38
CA ASN A 60 -2.93 0.20 -5.59
C ASN A 60 -2.16 0.62 -4.34
N ILE A 61 -1.00 -0.03 -4.15
CA ILE A 61 -0.07 0.24 -3.04
C ILE A 61 1.28 0.62 -3.63
N ASN A 62 1.81 1.78 -3.23
CA ASN A 62 3.15 2.21 -3.63
C ASN A 62 4.04 2.42 -2.41
N ILE A 63 5.27 1.88 -2.44
CA ILE A 63 6.20 1.87 -1.31
C ILE A 63 7.51 2.55 -1.70
N SER A 64 7.79 3.71 -1.10
CA SER A 64 9.06 4.43 -1.26
C SER A 64 9.90 4.32 0.01
N GLY A 65 11.16 3.94 -0.12
CA GLY A 65 12.10 3.79 1.01
C GLY A 65 12.67 5.10 1.56
N CYS A 66 12.35 6.26 0.97
CA CYS A 66 12.74 7.60 1.44
C CYS A 66 11.93 8.70 0.73
N GLU A 67 12.17 9.96 1.13
CA GLU A 67 11.52 11.16 0.59
C GLU A 67 11.73 11.40 -0.90
N ASN A 68 12.68 10.75 -1.57
CA ASN A 68 12.85 10.84 -3.02
C ASN A 68 11.68 10.24 -3.81
N SER A 69 10.81 9.48 -3.15
CA SER A 69 9.50 9.05 -3.68
C SER A 69 9.54 8.30 -5.00
N CYS A 70 10.60 7.52 -5.26
CA CYS A 70 10.82 6.84 -6.54
C CYS A 70 9.70 5.87 -6.95
N ALA A 71 8.90 5.37 -6.00
CA ALA A 71 7.71 4.58 -6.27
C ALA A 71 6.41 5.40 -6.29
N HIS A 72 6.49 6.74 -6.28
CA HIS A 72 5.33 7.64 -6.38
C HIS A 72 4.24 7.36 -5.33
N HIS A 73 4.62 7.10 -4.07
CA HIS A 73 3.68 6.76 -3.00
C HIS A 73 2.61 7.83 -2.75
N HIS A 74 2.86 9.09 -3.14
CA HIS A 74 1.90 10.19 -2.95
C HIS A 74 0.59 10.03 -3.72
N ILE A 75 0.61 9.29 -4.83
CA ILE A 75 -0.50 9.17 -5.79
C ILE A 75 -1.16 7.79 -5.77
N ALA A 76 -0.79 6.95 -4.82
CA ALA A 76 -1.41 5.65 -4.63
C ALA A 76 -2.63 5.73 -3.70
N ASP A 77 -3.55 4.77 -3.83
CA ASP A 77 -4.64 4.60 -2.87
C ASP A 77 -4.09 4.43 -1.46
N ILE A 78 -3.06 3.60 -1.31
CA ILE A 78 -2.27 3.45 -0.08
C ILE A 78 -0.80 3.71 -0.41
N GLY A 79 -0.26 4.79 0.10
CA GLY A 79 1.15 5.15 -0.05
C GLY A 79 1.94 4.90 1.22
N LEU A 80 3.10 4.24 1.12
CA LEU A 80 4.01 4.01 2.22
C LEU A 80 5.33 4.74 1.98
N LEU A 81 5.70 5.63 2.90
CA LEU A 81 6.98 6.34 2.89
C LEU A 81 7.86 5.82 4.02
N GLY A 82 8.96 5.18 3.65
CA GLY A 82 9.98 4.72 4.59
C GLY A 82 10.77 5.88 5.19
N MET A 83 10.99 5.82 6.50
CA MET A 83 11.80 6.77 7.27
C MET A 83 12.55 6.04 8.37
N GLN A 84 13.59 6.68 8.88
CA GLN A 84 14.38 6.15 9.98
C GLN A 84 14.30 7.08 11.20
N LYS A 85 14.09 6.49 12.38
CA LYS A 85 14.12 7.21 13.66
C LYS A 85 14.93 6.38 14.66
N ASN A 86 15.95 6.96 15.23
CA ASN A 86 16.83 6.31 16.23
C ASN A 86 17.41 4.95 15.77
N GLY A 87 17.68 4.81 14.46
CA GLY A 87 18.20 3.57 13.88
C GLY A 87 17.14 2.54 13.47
N GLU A 88 15.89 2.75 13.84
CA GLU A 88 14.76 1.86 13.50
C GLU A 88 13.97 2.36 12.29
N GLU A 89 13.34 1.44 11.56
CA GLU A 89 12.55 1.74 10.39
C GLU A 89 11.07 1.96 10.73
N TYR A 90 10.54 3.02 10.17
CA TYR A 90 9.13 3.40 10.27
C TYR A 90 8.56 3.72 8.90
N TYR A 91 7.24 3.65 8.78
CA TYR A 91 6.52 3.94 7.54
C TYR A 91 5.43 4.96 7.82
N GLN A 92 5.48 6.08 7.10
CA GLN A 92 4.40 7.05 7.06
C GLN A 92 3.38 6.58 6.05
N ILE A 93 2.12 6.47 6.45
CA ILE A 93 1.01 6.06 5.58
C ILE A 93 0.30 7.30 5.03
N THR A 94 0.03 7.30 3.73
CA THR A 94 -0.84 8.26 3.04
C THR A 94 -1.96 7.51 2.35
N LEU A 95 -3.17 8.10 2.29
CA LEU A 95 -4.36 7.48 1.71
C LEU A 95 -4.99 8.38 0.64
N ALA A 96 -5.61 7.75 -0.34
CA ALA A 96 -6.41 8.38 -1.38
C ALA A 96 -5.63 9.36 -2.28
N GLY A 97 -4.43 8.97 -2.71
CA GLY A 97 -3.77 9.57 -3.87
C GLY A 97 -4.46 9.10 -5.16
N GLU A 98 -4.46 9.93 -6.19
CA GLU A 98 -5.08 9.61 -7.47
C GLU A 98 -4.44 10.40 -8.63
N THR A 99 -4.36 9.80 -9.83
CA THR A 99 -3.81 10.44 -11.03
C THR A 99 -4.70 10.36 -12.26
N LEU A 100 -5.72 9.50 -12.27
CA LEU A 100 -6.48 9.19 -13.49
C LEU A 100 -7.63 10.15 -13.77
N TYR A 101 -8.39 10.55 -12.75
CA TYR A 101 -9.60 11.37 -12.92
C TYR A 101 -9.48 12.74 -12.25
N GLU A 102 -9.08 12.76 -11.00
CA GLU A 102 -8.80 13.97 -10.24
C GLU A 102 -7.42 13.82 -9.62
N THR A 103 -6.43 14.58 -10.07
CA THR A 103 -5.08 14.51 -9.51
C THR A 103 -5.08 14.97 -8.05
N ASN A 104 -4.91 14.02 -7.14
CA ASN A 104 -4.84 14.24 -5.70
C ASN A 104 -3.60 13.62 -5.10
N ILE A 105 -2.96 14.36 -4.21
CA ILE A 105 -1.90 13.82 -3.35
C ILE A 105 -2.57 13.18 -2.13
N GLY A 106 -2.17 11.95 -1.80
CA GLY A 106 -2.67 11.22 -0.66
C GLY A 106 -2.54 11.99 0.66
N LYS A 107 -3.56 11.87 1.52
CA LYS A 107 -3.57 12.50 2.84
C LYS A 107 -2.84 11.63 3.86
N LYS A 108 -1.99 12.25 4.66
CA LYS A 108 -1.30 11.58 5.77
C LYS A 108 -2.31 11.01 6.77
N LEU A 109 -2.21 9.70 7.07
CA LEU A 109 -3.14 9.01 7.97
C LEU A 109 -2.93 9.41 9.44
N GLY A 110 -1.68 9.41 9.91
CA GLY A 110 -1.38 9.69 11.32
C GLY A 110 0.12 9.58 11.61
N PRO A 111 0.54 9.21 12.81
CA PRO A 111 1.93 8.90 13.13
C PRO A 111 2.48 7.78 12.24
N SER A 112 3.80 7.73 12.08
CA SER A 112 4.43 6.61 11.36
C SER A 112 4.34 5.32 12.18
N VAL A 113 4.10 4.20 11.49
CA VAL A 113 4.06 2.85 12.08
C VAL A 113 5.42 2.17 11.93
N SER A 114 5.74 1.25 12.83
CA SER A 114 6.99 0.49 12.78
C SER A 114 7.01 -0.52 11.64
N TYR A 115 8.20 -1.00 11.30
CA TYR A 115 8.40 -2.09 10.33
C TYR A 115 7.53 -3.32 10.62
N GLU A 116 7.39 -3.69 11.90
CA GLU A 116 6.59 -4.85 12.29
C GLU A 116 5.09 -4.62 12.08
N ALA A 117 4.59 -3.42 12.40
CA ALA A 117 3.17 -3.09 12.38
C ALA A 117 2.63 -2.67 11.01
N VAL A 118 3.49 -2.33 10.04
CA VAL A 118 3.03 -1.72 8.77
C VAL A 118 2.11 -2.64 7.95
N VAL A 119 2.35 -3.94 7.95
CA VAL A 119 1.52 -4.90 7.20
C VAL A 119 0.13 -5.02 7.82
N ASP A 120 0.05 -5.07 9.15
CA ASP A 120 -1.23 -5.09 9.87
C ASP A 120 -1.99 -3.77 9.69
N ALA A 121 -1.27 -2.65 9.65
CA ALA A 121 -1.88 -1.35 9.33
C ALA A 121 -2.49 -1.33 7.92
N VAL A 122 -1.79 -1.87 6.91
CA VAL A 122 -2.32 -2.01 5.54
C VAL A 122 -3.56 -2.90 5.53
N GLU A 123 -3.54 -4.06 6.20
CA GLU A 123 -4.69 -4.94 6.30
C GLU A 123 -5.89 -4.26 6.97
N ASN A 124 -5.66 -3.52 8.03
CA ASN A 124 -6.70 -2.74 8.71
C ASN A 124 -7.33 -1.69 7.78
N ILE A 125 -6.53 -0.99 6.98
CA ILE A 125 -7.02 -0.02 5.99
C ILE A 125 -7.89 -0.70 4.94
N VAL A 126 -7.42 -1.83 4.38
CA VAL A 126 -8.18 -2.60 3.39
C VAL A 126 -9.51 -3.11 3.99
N ASN A 127 -9.50 -3.59 5.23
CA ASN A 127 -10.71 -4.05 5.92
C ASN A 127 -11.73 -2.91 6.13
N VAL A 128 -11.29 -1.68 6.43
CA VAL A 128 -12.18 -0.51 6.50
C VAL A 128 -12.78 -0.22 5.13
N TYR A 129 -11.97 -0.23 4.07
CA TYR A 129 -12.44 -0.03 2.70
C TYR A 129 -13.50 -1.06 2.31
N VAL A 130 -13.19 -2.35 2.42
CA VAL A 130 -14.12 -3.44 2.07
C VAL A 130 -15.43 -3.37 2.86
N LYS A 131 -15.35 -3.04 4.15
CA LYS A 131 -16.53 -2.92 5.03
C LYS A 131 -17.45 -1.76 4.62
N HIS A 132 -16.91 -0.64 4.13
CA HIS A 132 -17.68 0.58 3.91
C HIS A 132 -17.97 0.87 2.44
N ARG A 133 -17.34 0.17 1.50
CA ARG A 133 -17.59 0.41 0.07
C ARG A 133 -19.01 -0.02 -0.32
N ASN A 134 -19.59 0.71 -1.24
CA ASN A 134 -20.75 0.28 -2.00
C ASN A 134 -20.29 -0.54 -3.21
N CYS A 135 -21.22 -1.14 -3.95
CA CYS A 135 -20.90 -1.91 -5.14
C CYS A 135 -20.07 -1.07 -6.13
N GLU A 136 -18.93 -1.61 -6.59
CA GLU A 136 -18.00 -0.98 -7.55
C GLU A 136 -17.40 0.38 -7.11
N GLU A 137 -17.55 0.80 -5.86
CA GLU A 137 -16.99 2.05 -5.35
C GLU A 137 -15.47 1.93 -5.19
N LYS A 138 -14.72 2.87 -5.77
CA LYS A 138 -13.25 2.90 -5.65
C LYS A 138 -12.80 3.37 -4.28
N PHE A 139 -11.55 3.06 -3.92
CA PHE A 139 -10.97 3.44 -2.63
C PHE A 139 -11.05 4.95 -2.37
N THR A 140 -10.71 5.77 -3.36
CA THR A 140 -10.75 7.24 -3.26
C THR A 140 -12.16 7.76 -3.02
N ASP A 141 -13.19 7.16 -3.62
CA ASP A 141 -14.58 7.56 -3.44
C ASP A 141 -15.09 7.21 -2.04
N VAL A 142 -14.77 5.99 -1.57
CA VAL A 142 -15.05 5.59 -0.17
C VAL A 142 -14.38 6.56 0.79
N PHE A 143 -13.09 6.87 0.57
CA PHE A 143 -12.33 7.77 1.42
C PHE A 143 -12.94 9.20 1.43
N LYS A 144 -13.35 9.73 0.28
CA LYS A 144 -14.04 11.03 0.18
C LYS A 144 -15.36 11.04 0.96
N ARG A 145 -16.11 9.92 0.90
CA ARG A 145 -17.43 9.78 1.54
C ARG A 145 -17.38 9.61 3.05
N ILE A 146 -16.53 8.71 3.56
CA ILE A 146 -16.48 8.41 5.02
C ILE A 146 -15.41 9.22 5.78
N GLY A 147 -14.49 9.87 5.06
CA GLY A 147 -13.38 10.61 5.67
C GLY A 147 -12.24 9.72 6.20
N ILE A 148 -11.27 10.35 6.84
CA ILE A 148 -10.04 9.69 7.31
C ILE A 148 -10.21 9.00 8.67
N GLU A 149 -11.18 9.44 9.49
CA GLU A 149 -11.26 9.02 10.90
C GLU A 149 -11.51 7.52 11.10
N PRO A 150 -12.37 6.81 10.31
CA PRO A 150 -12.52 5.36 10.46
C PRO A 150 -11.23 4.57 10.21
N PHE A 151 -10.38 5.06 9.29
CA PHE A 151 -9.07 4.45 9.01
C PHE A 151 -8.08 4.67 10.15
N LYS A 152 -8.07 5.89 10.73
CA LYS A 152 -7.23 6.21 11.91
C LYS A 152 -7.60 5.36 13.11
N GLU A 153 -8.88 5.31 13.43
CA GLU A 153 -9.39 4.53 14.56
C GLU A 153 -9.01 3.05 14.41
N LYS A 154 -9.10 2.50 13.20
CA LYS A 154 -8.77 1.09 12.98
C LYS A 154 -7.27 0.78 13.03
N VAL A 155 -6.41 1.75 12.66
CA VAL A 155 -4.95 1.56 12.64
C VAL A 155 -4.30 1.90 13.98
N TYR A 156 -4.82 2.87 14.73
CA TYR A 156 -4.18 3.42 15.93
C TYR A 156 -5.00 3.24 17.22
N GLY A 157 -6.27 2.86 17.14
CA GLY A 157 -7.17 2.55 18.27
C GLY A 157 -7.11 1.07 18.63
#